data_cbc7fbd8c950adf11b3f56e5626fbb0b
#
_entry.id   cbc7fbd8c950adf11b3f56e5626fbb0b
#
_cell.length_a   1.000
_cell.length_b   1.000
_cell.length_c   1.000
_cell.angle_alpha   90.00
_cell.angle_beta   90.00
_cell.angle_gamma   90.00
#
_symmetry.space_group_name_H-M   'P 1'
#
loop_
_entity.id
_entity.type
_entity.pdbx_description
1 polymer ?
#
loop_
_entity_poly.entity_id
_entity_poly.type
_entity_poly.pdbx_seq_one_letter_code
_entity_poly.pdbx_strand_id
1 'polypeptide(L)'
;YGNRMGIPTLNGTVWFDPNYVGNPLVFCGCVGVMPRDRCEGDSQPGDHIIALGGRTGRDGIHGATFSSAELTDSHADEFSHAVQIGNPVTEKQVLDAILEARDNPVEQGGCLFSAITDCGAGGFSSAVGEMGEQIGASVQLERAPLKYDGLTPTEIWISEAQERMVMAVPKRHLKRLQEICDENDVEMCDLGTFG
;
A
#
# COMPACT_ATOMS: atom_id res chain seq x y z
N TYR A 1 -2.03 14.07 -8.86
CA TYR A 1 -2.48 12.98 -7.99
C TYR A 1 -3.23 13.51 -6.77
N GLY A 2 -2.57 14.26 -5.87
CA GLY A 2 -3.17 14.78 -4.65
C GLY A 2 -4.41 15.67 -4.88
N ASN A 3 -4.41 16.45 -5.95
CA ASN A 3 -5.57 17.29 -6.32
C ASN A 3 -6.84 16.45 -6.57
N ARG A 4 -6.70 15.28 -7.20
CA ARG A 4 -7.84 14.37 -7.45
C ARG A 4 -8.34 13.69 -6.17
N MET A 5 -7.48 13.53 -5.19
CA MET A 5 -7.85 13.07 -3.85
C MET A 5 -8.46 14.16 -2.95
N GLY A 6 -8.45 15.41 -3.40
CA GLY A 6 -8.88 16.55 -2.60
C GLY A 6 -7.82 17.03 -1.60
N ILE A 7 -6.55 16.66 -1.76
CA ILE A 7 -5.45 17.09 -0.90
C ILE A 7 -4.87 18.40 -1.45
N PRO A 8 -4.89 19.50 -0.68
CA PRO A 8 -4.35 20.78 -1.12
C PRO A 8 -2.81 20.75 -1.14
N THR A 9 -2.22 21.35 -2.16
CA THR A 9 -0.78 21.65 -2.19
C THR A 9 -0.50 22.88 -1.33
N LEU A 10 0.34 22.73 -0.30
CA LEU A 10 0.65 23.84 0.62
C LEU A 10 1.78 24.70 0.09
N ASN A 11 2.86 24.11 -0.37
CA ASN A 11 4.02 24.79 -0.90
C ASN A 11 4.85 23.88 -1.81
N GLY A 12 5.86 24.45 -2.43
CA GLY A 12 6.87 23.76 -3.21
C GLY A 12 8.03 24.69 -3.48
N THR A 13 9.19 24.14 -3.80
CA THR A 13 10.36 24.90 -4.20
C THR A 13 11.16 24.15 -5.24
N VAL A 14 11.92 24.90 -6.04
CA VAL A 14 12.92 24.36 -6.96
C VAL A 14 14.27 24.95 -6.56
N TRP A 15 15.26 24.08 -6.39
CA TRP A 15 16.60 24.45 -6.03
C TRP A 15 17.58 23.91 -7.06
N PHE A 16 18.57 24.68 -7.44
CA PHE A 16 19.61 24.28 -8.40
C PHE A 16 20.95 24.13 -7.69
N ASP A 17 21.57 22.96 -7.80
CA ASP A 17 22.89 22.67 -7.26
C ASP A 17 23.68 21.86 -8.29
N PRO A 18 24.96 22.21 -8.58
CA PRO A 18 25.80 21.52 -9.56
C PRO A 18 25.96 20.00 -9.29
N ASN A 19 25.83 19.57 -8.02
CA ASN A 19 25.98 18.18 -7.65
C ASN A 19 24.80 17.30 -8.09
N TYR A 20 23.66 17.91 -8.47
CA TYR A 20 22.45 17.19 -8.91
C TYR A 20 22.23 17.17 -10.43
N VAL A 21 23.24 17.56 -11.22
CA VAL A 21 23.10 17.63 -12.70
C VAL A 21 22.82 16.25 -13.31
N GLY A 22 23.49 15.19 -12.81
CA GLY A 22 23.35 13.85 -13.34
C GLY A 22 22.25 13.02 -12.66
N ASN A 23 21.77 13.43 -11.49
CA ASN A 23 20.77 12.68 -10.74
C ASN A 23 19.90 13.63 -9.89
N PRO A 24 18.90 14.27 -10.50
CA PRO A 24 18.04 15.22 -9.81
C PRO A 24 17.20 14.53 -8.71
N LEU A 25 17.12 15.18 -7.55
CA LEU A 25 16.26 14.76 -6.45
C LEU A 25 14.88 15.39 -6.60
N VAL A 26 13.83 14.57 -6.56
CA VAL A 26 12.44 15.01 -6.44
C VAL A 26 11.90 14.50 -5.10
N PHE A 27 11.43 15.42 -4.28
CA PHE A 27 10.82 15.10 -2.98
C PHE A 27 9.34 15.50 -2.96
N CYS A 28 8.47 14.58 -2.56
CA CYS A 28 7.07 14.85 -2.32
C CYS A 28 6.72 14.44 -0.89
N GLY A 29 6.35 15.41 -0.06
CA GLY A 29 5.93 15.19 1.31
C GLY A 29 4.42 15.30 1.45
N CYS A 30 3.83 14.44 2.29
CA CYS A 30 2.44 14.50 2.68
C CYS A 30 2.33 14.56 4.21
N VAL A 31 1.42 15.42 4.70
CA VAL A 31 1.17 15.58 6.15
C VAL A 31 -0.30 15.37 6.42
N GLY A 32 -0.59 14.50 7.37
CA GLY A 32 -1.94 14.22 7.84
C GLY A 32 -2.10 14.51 9.33
N VAL A 33 -3.35 14.61 9.77
CA VAL A 33 -3.72 14.74 11.19
C VAL A 33 -4.66 13.59 11.54
N MET A 34 -4.35 12.89 12.64
CA MET A 34 -5.19 11.79 13.12
C MET A 34 -5.41 11.89 14.64
N PRO A 35 -6.48 11.27 15.17
CA PRO A 35 -6.67 11.18 16.63
C PRO A 35 -5.48 10.47 17.28
N ARG A 36 -5.04 10.98 18.43
CA ARG A 36 -3.84 10.45 19.12
C ARG A 36 -3.95 8.98 19.51
N ASP A 37 -5.15 8.55 19.86
CA ASP A 37 -5.48 7.16 20.19
C ASP A 37 -5.57 6.22 18.99
N ARG A 38 -5.25 6.73 17.78
CA ARG A 38 -5.24 5.98 16.51
C ARG A 38 -3.86 5.94 15.85
N CYS A 39 -2.82 6.42 16.56
CA CYS A 39 -1.46 6.48 16.00
C CYS A 39 -0.71 5.15 16.10
N GLU A 40 -1.15 4.25 16.98
CA GLU A 40 -0.48 2.97 17.27
C GLU A 40 -1.48 1.83 17.06
N GLY A 41 -0.97 0.70 16.60
CA GLY A 41 -1.74 -0.53 16.46
C GLY A 41 -0.80 -1.70 16.19
N ASP A 42 -1.10 -2.85 16.80
CA ASP A 42 -0.32 -4.08 16.70
C ASP A 42 -1.19 -5.22 16.16
N SER A 43 -0.63 -5.96 15.19
CA SER A 43 -1.24 -7.20 14.70
C SER A 43 -1.32 -8.23 15.82
N GLN A 44 -2.44 -8.94 15.90
CA GLN A 44 -2.64 -9.96 16.92
C GLN A 44 -2.62 -11.37 16.28
N PRO A 45 -2.13 -12.40 16.99
CA PRO A 45 -2.23 -13.78 16.52
C PRO A 45 -3.68 -14.14 16.17
N GLY A 46 -3.89 -14.66 14.97
CA GLY A 46 -5.21 -14.99 14.44
C GLY A 46 -5.93 -13.87 13.70
N ASP A 47 -5.37 -12.65 13.65
CA ASP A 47 -5.86 -11.61 12.75
C ASP A 47 -5.61 -12.01 11.30
N HIS A 48 -6.56 -11.73 10.43
CA HIS A 48 -6.45 -11.96 8.99
C HIS A 48 -5.60 -10.88 8.33
N ILE A 49 -4.80 -11.29 7.36
CA ILE A 49 -3.98 -10.42 6.51
C ILE A 49 -4.85 -9.97 5.34
N ILE A 50 -5.40 -8.77 5.44
CA ILE A 50 -6.31 -8.23 4.43
C ILE A 50 -5.58 -7.22 3.56
N ALA A 51 -5.49 -7.51 2.26
CA ALA A 51 -5.03 -6.55 1.25
C ALA A 51 -6.23 -5.80 0.67
N LEU A 52 -6.11 -4.48 0.56
CA LEU A 52 -7.10 -3.58 0.00
C LEU A 52 -6.55 -2.82 -1.20
N GLY A 53 -7.38 -2.57 -2.19
CA GLY A 53 -7.16 -1.57 -3.24
C GLY A 53 -6.63 -2.13 -4.54
N GLY A 54 -5.56 -1.53 -5.09
CA GLY A 54 -5.05 -1.82 -6.41
C GLY A 54 -4.55 -3.26 -6.61
N ARG A 55 -4.63 -3.76 -7.83
CA ARG A 55 -4.13 -5.09 -8.17
C ARG A 55 -2.61 -5.10 -8.33
N THR A 56 -2.00 -6.25 -8.09
CA THR A 56 -0.56 -6.47 -8.16
C THR A 56 -0.09 -6.65 -9.59
N GLY A 57 0.96 -5.93 -9.97
CA GLY A 57 1.68 -6.05 -11.25
C GLY A 57 3.19 -6.13 -11.02
N ARG A 58 4.00 -5.89 -12.07
CA ARG A 58 5.47 -5.80 -11.97
C ARG A 58 5.99 -4.42 -11.56
N ASP A 59 5.12 -3.61 -11.00
CA ASP A 59 5.42 -2.24 -10.58
C ASP A 59 6.58 -2.23 -9.56
N GLY A 60 7.59 -1.39 -9.76
CA GLY A 60 8.69 -1.17 -8.84
C GLY A 60 9.72 -2.30 -8.74
N ILE A 61 9.53 -3.42 -9.43
CA ILE A 61 10.47 -4.54 -9.41
C ILE A 61 11.80 -4.09 -10.04
N HIS A 62 12.89 -4.22 -9.28
CA HIS A 62 14.22 -3.65 -9.56
C HIS A 62 14.28 -2.11 -9.55
N GLY A 63 13.22 -1.40 -9.16
CA GLY A 63 13.17 0.07 -9.11
C GLY A 63 14.24 0.69 -8.20
N ALA A 64 14.50 0.09 -7.05
CA ALA A 64 15.57 0.53 -6.14
C ALA A 64 16.97 0.41 -6.78
N THR A 65 17.23 -0.66 -7.52
CA THR A 65 18.48 -0.85 -8.26
C THR A 65 18.63 0.20 -9.35
N PHE A 66 17.55 0.45 -10.10
CA PHE A 66 17.50 1.46 -11.14
C PHE A 66 17.71 2.88 -10.63
N SER A 67 17.06 3.26 -9.52
CA SER A 67 17.19 4.60 -8.92
C SER A 67 18.59 4.88 -8.35
N SER A 68 19.37 3.83 -8.10
CA SER A 68 20.75 3.91 -7.58
C SER A 68 21.81 3.76 -8.66
N ALA A 69 21.43 3.42 -9.88
CA ALA A 69 22.36 3.22 -11.00
C ALA A 69 22.57 4.52 -11.79
N GLU A 70 23.72 4.62 -12.49
CA GLU A 70 23.94 5.67 -13.46
C GLU A 70 23.01 5.47 -14.67
N LEU A 71 22.24 6.51 -15.03
CA LEU A 71 21.25 6.43 -16.10
C LEU A 71 21.93 6.41 -17.48
N THR A 72 21.56 5.43 -18.32
CA THR A 72 22.01 5.30 -19.70
C THR A 72 20.80 5.23 -20.65
N ASP A 73 21.01 5.50 -21.93
CA ASP A 73 19.94 5.51 -22.93
C ASP A 73 19.22 4.15 -23.08
N SER A 74 19.88 3.02 -22.75
CA SER A 74 19.30 1.68 -22.80
C SER A 74 18.37 1.38 -21.61
N HIS A 75 18.48 2.11 -20.52
CA HIS A 75 17.68 1.87 -19.31
C HIS A 75 16.18 2.15 -19.50
N ALA A 76 15.82 3.03 -20.43
CA ALA A 76 14.40 3.33 -20.72
C ALA A 76 13.63 2.09 -21.21
N ASP A 77 14.25 1.25 -22.03
CA ASP A 77 13.64 0.02 -22.54
C ASP A 77 13.71 -1.13 -21.54
N GLU A 78 14.82 -1.24 -20.79
CA GLU A 78 15.06 -2.33 -19.86
C GLU A 78 14.22 -2.22 -18.58
N PHE A 79 13.98 -0.99 -18.09
CA PHE A 79 13.29 -0.75 -16.82
C PHE A 79 11.92 -0.07 -16.96
N SER A 80 11.32 -0.07 -18.14
CA SER A 80 9.99 0.51 -18.36
C SER A 80 8.91 -0.08 -17.42
N HIS A 81 9.06 -1.34 -17.02
CA HIS A 81 8.19 -2.02 -16.06
C HIS A 81 8.38 -1.58 -14.60
N ALA A 82 9.52 -0.93 -14.27
CA ALA A 82 9.76 -0.40 -12.93
C ALA A 82 8.98 0.90 -12.66
N VAL A 83 8.41 1.52 -13.70
CA VAL A 83 7.61 2.72 -13.56
C VAL A 83 6.31 2.40 -12.83
N GLN A 84 6.08 3.08 -11.73
CA GLN A 84 4.88 2.95 -10.91
C GLN A 84 3.85 3.99 -11.37
N ILE A 85 2.72 3.54 -11.90
CA ILE A 85 1.64 4.42 -12.37
C ILE A 85 0.50 4.34 -11.38
N GLY A 86 0.30 5.43 -10.61
CA GLY A 86 -0.76 5.54 -9.63
C GLY A 86 -2.11 5.95 -10.22
N ASN A 87 -3.18 5.53 -9.56
CA ASN A 87 -4.56 5.92 -9.84
C ASN A 87 -5.17 6.65 -8.63
N PRO A 88 -5.24 8.00 -8.64
CA PRO A 88 -5.72 8.76 -7.50
C PRO A 88 -7.21 8.54 -7.18
N VAL A 89 -8.00 8.00 -8.11
CA VAL A 89 -9.40 7.64 -7.85
C VAL A 89 -9.45 6.39 -6.99
N THR A 90 -8.69 5.36 -7.35
CA THR A 90 -8.56 4.13 -6.53
C THR A 90 -8.03 4.44 -5.14
N GLU A 91 -6.99 5.28 -5.04
CA GLU A 91 -6.45 5.72 -3.73
C GLU A 91 -7.50 6.44 -2.88
N LYS A 92 -8.32 7.30 -3.50
CA LYS A 92 -9.39 7.99 -2.78
C LYS A 92 -10.45 7.02 -2.26
N GLN A 93 -10.85 6.03 -3.05
CA GLN A 93 -11.79 4.98 -2.65
C GLN A 93 -11.23 4.17 -1.47
N VAL A 94 -9.96 3.75 -1.57
CA VAL A 94 -9.26 3.04 -0.48
C VAL A 94 -9.20 3.88 0.78
N LEU A 95 -8.84 5.16 0.66
CA LEU A 95 -8.82 6.11 1.78
C LEU A 95 -10.20 6.20 2.48
N ASP A 96 -11.26 6.36 1.71
CA ASP A 96 -12.62 6.49 2.26
C ASP A 96 -13.05 5.20 2.99
N ALA A 97 -12.80 4.04 2.39
CA ALA A 97 -13.08 2.75 3.03
C ALA A 97 -12.28 2.56 4.33
N ILE A 98 -10.99 2.93 4.36
CA ILE A 98 -10.14 2.86 5.55
C ILE A 98 -10.67 3.77 6.66
N LEU A 99 -11.02 5.01 6.33
CA LEU A 99 -11.54 5.96 7.30
C LEU A 99 -12.88 5.50 7.87
N GLU A 100 -13.77 4.95 7.04
CA GLU A 100 -15.03 4.37 7.51
C GLU A 100 -14.80 3.15 8.40
N ALA A 101 -13.90 2.25 8.04
CA ALA A 101 -13.54 1.08 8.85
C ALA A 101 -12.91 1.47 10.20
N ARG A 102 -12.09 2.53 10.24
CA ARG A 102 -11.50 3.10 11.46
C ARG A 102 -12.57 3.69 12.37
N ASP A 103 -13.49 4.44 11.79
CA ASP A 103 -14.51 5.23 12.50
C ASP A 103 -15.85 4.47 12.63
N ASN A 104 -15.85 3.16 12.33
CA ASN A 104 -17.03 2.31 12.48
C ASN A 104 -17.62 2.45 13.91
N PRO A 105 -18.95 2.59 14.05
CA PRO A 105 -19.59 2.83 15.33
C PRO A 105 -19.25 1.76 16.39
N VAL A 106 -19.11 2.18 17.66
CA VAL A 106 -18.79 1.28 18.78
C VAL A 106 -19.83 0.17 18.92
N GLU A 107 -21.10 0.48 18.66
CA GLU A 107 -22.24 -0.47 18.70
C GLU A 107 -22.10 -1.55 17.61
N GLN A 108 -21.31 -1.27 16.56
CA GLN A 108 -21.01 -2.19 15.46
C GLN A 108 -19.61 -2.80 15.54
N GLY A 109 -18.96 -2.70 16.69
CA GLY A 109 -17.66 -3.29 16.97
C GLY A 109 -16.49 -2.31 17.06
N GLY A 110 -16.70 -1.01 16.79
CA GLY A 110 -15.64 0.00 16.78
C GLY A 110 -14.68 -0.15 15.61
N CYS A 111 -13.45 0.31 15.72
CA CYS A 111 -12.43 0.15 14.67
C CYS A 111 -12.30 -1.31 14.24
N LEU A 112 -12.35 -1.56 12.93
CA LEU A 112 -12.43 -2.91 12.37
C LEU A 112 -11.08 -3.61 12.22
N PHE A 113 -9.96 -2.91 12.37
CA PHE A 113 -8.62 -3.45 12.23
C PHE A 113 -7.75 -3.18 13.46
N SER A 114 -6.79 -4.06 13.71
CA SER A 114 -5.84 -3.96 14.81
C SER A 114 -4.60 -3.15 14.42
N ALA A 115 -4.18 -3.26 13.16
CA ALA A 115 -3.05 -2.54 12.57
C ALA A 115 -3.25 -2.35 11.08
N ILE A 116 -2.54 -1.40 10.49
CA ILE A 116 -2.56 -1.09 9.06
C ILE A 116 -1.21 -0.52 8.63
N THR A 117 -0.78 -0.88 7.43
CA THR A 117 0.39 -0.28 6.75
C THR A 117 0.20 -0.23 5.25
N ASP A 118 0.98 0.59 4.56
CA ASP A 118 1.01 0.62 3.10
C ASP A 118 1.87 -0.51 2.50
N CYS A 119 1.67 -0.77 1.22
CA CYS A 119 2.53 -1.63 0.41
C CYS A 119 3.51 -0.77 -0.40
N GLY A 120 4.37 -0.01 0.28
CA GLY A 120 5.41 0.80 -0.32
C GLY A 120 6.58 -0.05 -0.84
N ALA A 121 7.81 0.38 -0.56
CA ALA A 121 9.03 -0.33 -0.93
C ALA A 121 9.02 -1.78 -0.40
N GLY A 122 9.24 -2.76 -1.29
CA GLY A 122 9.18 -4.19 -0.98
C GLY A 122 7.77 -4.79 -0.95
N GLY A 123 6.73 -4.00 -1.19
CA GLY A 123 5.35 -4.46 -1.36
C GLY A 123 4.81 -5.28 -0.18
N PHE A 124 4.19 -6.41 -0.46
CA PHE A 124 3.69 -7.30 0.60
C PHE A 124 4.78 -7.84 1.52
N SER A 125 6.02 -8.00 1.02
CA SER A 125 7.12 -8.52 1.84
C SER A 125 7.45 -7.59 3.01
N SER A 126 7.49 -6.28 2.77
CA SER A 126 7.68 -5.28 3.84
C SER A 126 6.42 -5.15 4.69
N ALA A 127 5.27 -4.94 4.08
CA ALA A 127 4.02 -4.72 4.80
C ALA A 127 3.69 -5.86 5.78
N VAL A 128 3.66 -7.10 5.28
CA VAL A 128 3.37 -8.28 6.11
C VAL A 128 4.53 -8.61 7.04
N GLY A 129 5.78 -8.42 6.58
CA GLY A 129 6.97 -8.68 7.37
C GLY A 129 7.06 -7.78 8.60
N GLU A 130 6.83 -6.48 8.45
CA GLU A 130 6.82 -5.51 9.54
C GLU A 130 5.67 -5.78 10.53
N MET A 131 4.45 -5.98 10.02
CA MET A 131 3.29 -6.26 10.87
C MET A 131 3.38 -7.61 11.58
N GLY A 132 4.06 -8.59 10.99
CA GLY A 132 4.24 -9.94 11.53
C GLY A 132 5.56 -10.17 12.27
N GLU A 133 6.42 -9.15 12.46
CA GLU A 133 7.79 -9.30 12.96
C GLU A 133 7.87 -10.12 14.26
N GLN A 134 6.97 -9.89 15.18
CA GLN A 134 6.98 -10.53 16.51
C GLN A 134 6.17 -11.83 16.58
N ILE A 135 5.21 -12.02 15.70
CA ILE A 135 4.21 -13.09 15.80
C ILE A 135 4.22 -14.07 14.63
N GLY A 136 4.90 -13.72 13.53
CA GLY A 136 4.90 -14.47 12.28
C GLY A 136 3.67 -14.21 11.42
N ALA A 137 3.67 -14.79 10.21
CA ALA A 137 2.56 -14.72 9.27
C ALA A 137 2.52 -15.95 8.36
N SER A 138 1.31 -16.37 7.99
CA SER A 138 1.06 -17.41 6.97
C SER A 138 0.32 -16.78 5.80
N VAL A 139 0.96 -16.72 4.63
CA VAL A 139 0.45 -16.00 3.45
C VAL A 139 0.21 -16.92 2.28
N GLN A 140 -0.90 -16.75 1.58
CA GLN A 140 -1.32 -17.46 0.38
C GLN A 140 -1.32 -16.48 -0.80
N LEU A 141 -0.16 -16.33 -1.43
CA LEU A 141 0.07 -15.34 -2.50
C LEU A 141 -0.80 -15.56 -3.74
N GLU A 142 -1.23 -16.80 -3.98
CA GLU A 142 -2.13 -17.15 -5.07
C GLU A 142 -3.50 -16.49 -4.98
N ARG A 143 -3.84 -15.93 -3.83
CA ARG A 143 -5.09 -15.18 -3.62
C ARG A 143 -4.97 -13.71 -4.00
N ALA A 144 -3.76 -13.19 -4.12
CA ALA A 144 -3.56 -11.77 -4.41
C ALA A 144 -4.17 -11.40 -5.77
N PRO A 145 -5.00 -10.34 -5.84
CA PRO A 145 -5.54 -9.87 -7.10
C PRO A 145 -4.42 -9.38 -8.03
N LEU A 146 -4.40 -9.86 -9.27
CA LEU A 146 -3.37 -9.54 -10.25
C LEU A 146 -3.91 -8.64 -11.36
N LYS A 147 -3.05 -7.73 -11.86
CA LYS A 147 -3.35 -6.90 -13.03
C LYS A 147 -3.40 -7.75 -14.32
N TYR A 148 -2.59 -8.80 -14.36
CA TYR A 148 -2.45 -9.74 -15.50
C TYR A 148 -1.80 -11.04 -15.03
N ASP A 149 -1.96 -12.09 -15.81
CA ASP A 149 -1.39 -13.41 -15.54
C ASP A 149 0.14 -13.45 -15.76
N GLY A 150 0.79 -14.45 -15.16
CA GLY A 150 2.20 -14.76 -15.40
C GLY A 150 3.19 -14.09 -14.45
N LEU A 151 2.72 -13.51 -13.32
CA LEU A 151 3.61 -13.10 -12.23
C LEU A 151 4.06 -14.33 -11.44
N THR A 152 5.35 -14.36 -11.12
CA THR A 152 5.92 -15.34 -10.19
C THR A 152 5.56 -15.00 -8.74
N PRO A 153 5.60 -15.96 -7.81
CA PRO A 153 5.39 -15.69 -6.39
C PRO A 153 6.32 -14.58 -5.84
N THR A 154 7.57 -14.56 -6.29
CA THR A 154 8.53 -13.51 -5.90
C THR A 154 8.07 -12.14 -6.39
N GLU A 155 7.66 -12.01 -7.67
CA GLU A 155 7.16 -10.76 -8.22
C GLU A 155 5.91 -10.27 -7.48
N ILE A 156 4.98 -11.18 -7.13
CA ILE A 156 3.80 -10.83 -6.34
C ILE A 156 4.20 -10.31 -4.95
N TRP A 157 5.18 -10.96 -4.32
CA TRP A 157 5.61 -10.67 -2.95
C TRP A 157 6.31 -9.33 -2.80
N ILE A 158 7.16 -8.96 -3.78
CA ILE A 158 7.98 -7.74 -3.74
C ILE A 158 7.44 -6.59 -4.60
N SER A 159 6.33 -6.79 -5.32
CA SER A 159 5.73 -5.74 -6.16
C SER A 159 5.39 -4.49 -5.35
N GLU A 160 5.71 -3.35 -5.89
CA GLU A 160 5.39 -2.02 -5.33
C GLU A 160 4.18 -1.38 -6.04
N ALA A 161 3.25 -2.19 -6.55
CA ALA A 161 2.04 -1.68 -7.19
C ALA A 161 1.32 -0.70 -6.26
N GLN A 162 0.90 0.43 -6.82
CA GLN A 162 0.32 1.56 -6.08
C GLN A 162 -1.08 1.25 -5.52
N GLU A 163 -1.56 2.09 -4.63
CA GLU A 163 -2.91 2.08 -4.02
C GLU A 163 -3.25 0.78 -3.27
N ARG A 164 -2.25 0.14 -2.65
CA ARG A 164 -2.47 -1.06 -1.84
C ARG A 164 -2.14 -0.81 -0.37
N MET A 165 -3.03 -1.27 0.50
CA MET A 165 -2.82 -1.27 1.94
C MET A 165 -3.00 -2.68 2.49
N VAL A 166 -2.29 -3.01 3.58
CA VAL A 166 -2.46 -4.25 4.33
C VAL A 166 -3.00 -3.93 5.71
N MET A 167 -4.03 -4.66 6.11
CA MET A 167 -4.63 -4.57 7.45
C MET A 167 -4.52 -5.89 8.20
N ALA A 168 -4.32 -5.83 9.51
CA ALA A 168 -4.57 -6.93 10.43
C ALA A 168 -6.02 -6.84 10.93
N VAL A 169 -6.85 -7.81 10.57
CA VAL A 169 -8.30 -7.74 10.82
C VAL A 169 -8.78 -8.94 11.63
N PRO A 170 -9.34 -8.73 12.83
CA PRO A 170 -9.98 -9.79 13.58
C PRO A 170 -11.10 -10.46 12.78
N LYS A 171 -11.17 -11.79 12.80
CA LYS A 171 -12.15 -12.60 12.05
C LYS A 171 -13.60 -12.09 12.17
N ARG A 172 -13.99 -11.63 13.35
CA ARG A 172 -15.35 -11.12 13.62
C ARG A 172 -15.71 -9.87 12.81
N HIS A 173 -14.72 -9.14 12.31
CA HIS A 173 -14.89 -7.87 11.60
C HIS A 173 -14.85 -8.02 10.06
N LEU A 174 -14.42 -9.17 9.53
CA LEU A 174 -14.25 -9.39 8.08
C LEU A 174 -15.50 -9.07 7.28
N LYS A 175 -16.68 -9.51 7.78
CA LYS A 175 -17.94 -9.29 7.06
C LYS A 175 -18.26 -7.80 6.94
N ARG A 176 -18.13 -7.04 8.05
CA ARG A 176 -18.43 -5.60 8.03
C ARG A 176 -17.41 -4.84 7.17
N LEU A 177 -16.11 -5.21 7.24
CA LEU A 177 -15.10 -4.64 6.39
C LEU A 177 -15.38 -4.89 4.90
N GLN A 178 -15.81 -6.11 4.53
CA GLN A 178 -16.20 -6.40 3.15
C GLN A 178 -17.36 -5.52 2.68
N GLU A 179 -18.40 -5.35 3.53
CA GLU A 179 -19.53 -4.45 3.22
C GLU A 179 -19.06 -3.03 2.94
N ILE A 180 -18.16 -2.47 3.77
CA ILE A 180 -17.56 -1.13 3.57
C ILE A 180 -16.76 -1.07 2.26
N CYS A 181 -15.95 -2.09 1.98
CA CYS A 181 -15.18 -2.16 0.74
C CYS A 181 -16.09 -2.19 -0.49
N ASP A 182 -17.16 -2.98 -0.45
CA ASP A 182 -18.16 -3.07 -1.53
C ASP A 182 -18.89 -1.72 -1.74
N GLU A 183 -19.25 -1.03 -0.67
CA GLU A 183 -19.90 0.29 -0.70
C GLU A 183 -18.99 1.39 -1.31
N ASN A 184 -17.67 1.25 -1.13
CA ASN A 184 -16.66 2.19 -1.64
C ASN A 184 -16.00 1.73 -2.96
N ASP A 185 -16.48 0.63 -3.57
CA ASP A 185 -15.91 0.04 -4.78
C ASP A 185 -14.41 -0.30 -4.64
N VAL A 186 -14.03 -0.86 -3.48
CA VAL A 186 -12.66 -1.28 -3.14
C VAL A 186 -12.53 -2.79 -3.20
N GLU A 187 -11.57 -3.29 -3.96
CA GLU A 187 -11.24 -4.71 -3.98
C GLU A 187 -10.56 -5.11 -2.66
N MET A 188 -11.09 -6.15 -2.00
CA MET A 188 -10.57 -6.70 -0.76
C MET A 188 -10.16 -8.15 -0.95
N CYS A 189 -9.00 -8.54 -0.40
CA CYS A 189 -8.50 -9.91 -0.47
C CYS A 189 -7.93 -10.38 0.87
N ASP A 190 -8.36 -11.56 1.32
CA ASP A 190 -7.81 -12.26 2.48
C ASP A 190 -6.62 -13.12 2.06
N LEU A 191 -5.41 -12.66 2.38
CA LEU A 191 -4.14 -13.32 2.03
C LEU A 191 -3.72 -14.39 3.04
N GLY A 192 -4.32 -14.47 4.22
CA GLY A 192 -3.91 -15.42 5.25
C GLY A 192 -4.05 -14.89 6.68
N THR A 193 -3.16 -15.29 7.58
CA THR A 193 -3.26 -14.92 9.00
C THR A 193 -1.91 -14.59 9.61
N PHE A 194 -1.93 -13.71 10.60
CA PHE A 194 -0.81 -13.48 11.52
C PHE A 194 -0.80 -14.52 12.65
N GLY A 195 0.39 -14.90 13.12
CA GLY A 195 0.59 -15.88 14.20
C GLY A 195 0.88 -17.28 13.73
#